data_689e6239d42d2cfb7bf15dfbe8c3c0d5
#
_entry.id   689e6239d42d2cfb7bf15dfbe8c3c0d5
#
_cell.length_a   1.000
_cell.length_b   1.000
_cell.length_c   1.000
_cell.angle_alpha   90.00
_cell.angle_beta   90.00
_cell.angle_gamma   90.00
#
_symmetry.space_group_name_H-M   'P 1'
#
loop_
_entity.id
_entity.type
_entity.pdbx_description
1 polymer ?
#
loop_
_entity_poly.entity_id
_entity_poly.type
_entity_poly.pdbx_seq_one_letter_code
_entity_poly.pdbx_strand_id
1 'polypeptide(L)'
;MNITLIFFLGVLFALVGVIPPGLLNMTAAKISLKEGHVRGIVFSVGVCVVVLVQTYLAAIFARYLNKHPEAISVLRGVAFVIFILITVYFLFIAKSAPPKQAIDPKVKSKHSRFFQGMLMSAINVFPIPYQAYVTITLASIGWLSFEPINIVSYVTGAGTGTFVTLYMYIFFFDKIKDKPLTSQKNMNLLIGGITGLISVLTLINIIQDL
;
A
#
# COMPACT_ATOMS: atom_id res chain seq x y z
N MET A 1 9.28 -21.40 12.03
CA MET A 1 9.58 -20.72 10.76
C MET A 1 10.70 -19.71 10.98
N ASN A 2 11.55 -19.46 9.96
CA ASN A 2 12.70 -18.55 10.17
C ASN A 2 12.21 -17.09 10.17
N ILE A 3 12.45 -16.36 11.25
CA ILE A 3 12.08 -14.95 11.45
C ILE A 3 12.63 -14.08 10.31
N THR A 4 13.84 -14.39 9.83
CA THR A 4 14.47 -13.69 8.71
C THR A 4 13.67 -13.82 7.42
N LEU A 5 13.14 -15.01 7.12
CA LEU A 5 12.30 -15.24 5.94
C LEU A 5 11.02 -14.38 6.03
N ILE A 6 10.39 -14.34 7.20
CA ILE A 6 9.17 -13.54 7.41
C ILE A 6 9.43 -12.05 7.21
N PHE A 7 10.58 -11.55 7.68
CA PHE A 7 11.00 -10.18 7.43
C PHE A 7 11.12 -9.89 5.93
N PHE A 8 11.80 -10.75 5.17
CA PHE A 8 11.95 -10.57 3.73
C PHE A 8 10.63 -10.72 2.96
N LEU A 9 9.71 -11.55 3.42
CA LEU A 9 8.35 -11.59 2.87
C LEU A 9 7.64 -10.24 3.09
N GLY A 10 7.75 -9.66 4.28
CA GLY A 10 7.23 -8.31 4.54
C GLY A 10 7.83 -7.27 3.59
N VAL A 11 9.16 -7.28 3.40
CA VAL A 11 9.83 -6.39 2.43
C VAL A 11 9.27 -6.61 1.02
N LEU A 12 9.22 -7.85 0.55
CA LEU A 12 8.80 -8.20 -0.81
C LEU A 12 7.37 -7.74 -1.09
N PHE A 13 6.42 -8.06 -0.22
CA PHE A 13 5.03 -7.69 -0.42
C PHE A 13 4.80 -6.18 -0.27
N ALA A 14 5.56 -5.49 0.59
CA ALA A 14 5.52 -4.03 0.63
C ALA A 14 6.06 -3.41 -0.67
N LEU A 15 7.16 -3.92 -1.21
CA LEU A 15 7.68 -3.49 -2.52
C LEU A 15 6.60 -3.64 -3.60
N VAL A 16 5.97 -4.81 -3.72
CA VAL A 16 4.90 -5.07 -4.70
C VAL A 16 3.74 -4.07 -4.56
N GLY A 17 3.31 -3.80 -3.32
CA GLY A 17 2.18 -2.89 -3.05
C GLY A 17 2.50 -1.41 -3.23
N VAL A 18 3.77 -1.01 -3.10
CA VAL A 18 4.19 0.41 -3.09
C VAL A 18 4.91 0.83 -4.38
N ILE A 19 5.50 -0.10 -5.14
CA ILE A 19 6.21 0.21 -6.40
C ILE A 19 5.35 0.97 -7.42
N PRO A 20 4.04 0.67 -7.63
CA PRO A 20 3.23 1.48 -8.52
C PRO A 20 3.24 2.95 -8.10
N PRO A 21 3.45 3.89 -9.05
CA PRO A 21 3.50 5.30 -8.73
C PRO A 21 2.15 5.78 -8.18
N GLY A 22 2.15 6.09 -6.88
CA GLY A 22 0.99 6.55 -6.13
C GLY A 22 1.20 7.93 -5.51
N LEU A 23 0.18 8.41 -4.81
CA LEU A 23 0.19 9.74 -4.19
C LEU A 23 1.38 9.96 -3.25
N LEU A 24 1.72 8.96 -2.42
CA LEU A 24 2.82 9.06 -1.46
C LEU A 24 4.18 9.10 -2.15
N ASN A 25 4.42 8.19 -3.10
CA ASN A 25 5.67 8.10 -3.83
C ASN A 25 5.95 9.37 -4.63
N MET A 26 4.94 9.85 -5.34
CA MET A 26 5.05 11.06 -6.15
C MET A 26 5.22 12.31 -5.28
N THR A 27 4.60 12.35 -4.09
CA THR A 27 4.78 13.46 -3.15
C THR A 27 6.18 13.46 -2.54
N ALA A 28 6.69 12.30 -2.11
CA ALA A 28 8.07 12.17 -1.63
C ALA A 28 9.10 12.67 -2.66
N ALA A 29 8.94 12.23 -3.92
CA ALA A 29 9.79 12.66 -5.01
C ALA A 29 9.70 14.18 -5.28
N LYS A 30 8.48 14.74 -5.34
CA LYS A 30 8.27 16.18 -5.55
C LYS A 30 8.85 17.04 -4.43
N ILE A 31 8.71 16.63 -3.17
CA ILE A 31 9.33 17.31 -2.04
C ILE A 31 10.85 17.27 -2.19
N SER A 32 11.40 16.11 -2.53
CA SER A 32 12.83 15.94 -2.76
C SER A 32 13.37 16.89 -3.83
N LEU A 33 12.71 16.97 -4.97
CA LEU A 33 13.10 17.84 -6.09
C LEU A 33 13.02 19.32 -5.74
N LYS A 34 11.99 19.75 -5.00
CA LYS A 34 11.76 21.16 -4.72
C LYS A 34 12.45 21.67 -3.46
N GLU A 35 12.60 20.83 -2.46
CA GLU A 35 13.04 21.22 -1.12
C GLU A 35 14.29 20.47 -0.63
N GLY A 36 14.82 19.58 -1.49
CA GLY A 36 15.99 18.76 -1.22
C GLY A 36 15.67 17.38 -0.63
N HIS A 37 16.58 16.44 -0.84
CA HIS A 37 16.44 15.02 -0.50
C HIS A 37 16.11 14.79 0.99
N VAL A 38 16.71 15.59 1.88
CA VAL A 38 16.48 15.43 3.35
C VAL A 38 15.01 15.59 3.71
N ARG A 39 14.30 16.56 3.11
CA ARG A 39 12.87 16.75 3.38
C ARG A 39 12.02 15.64 2.78
N GLY A 40 12.38 15.11 1.61
CA GLY A 40 11.78 13.92 1.03
C GLY A 40 11.92 12.70 1.93
N ILE A 41 13.13 12.47 2.47
CA ILE A 41 13.41 11.37 3.42
C ILE A 41 12.58 11.54 4.70
N VAL A 42 12.54 12.73 5.28
CA VAL A 42 11.76 13.02 6.51
C VAL A 42 10.26 12.78 6.29
N PHE A 43 9.73 13.17 5.12
CA PHE A 43 8.37 12.83 4.72
C PHE A 43 8.17 11.31 4.67
N SER A 44 9.10 10.58 4.05
CA SER A 44 9.04 9.12 3.92
C SER A 44 9.08 8.40 5.27
N VAL A 45 9.88 8.90 6.22
CA VAL A 45 9.88 8.38 7.59
C VAL A 45 8.50 8.56 8.25
N GLY A 46 7.86 9.72 8.07
CA GLY A 46 6.49 9.94 8.54
C GLY A 46 5.49 8.96 7.93
N VAL A 47 5.60 8.67 6.62
CA VAL A 47 4.79 7.64 5.95
C VAL A 47 5.02 6.27 6.59
N CYS A 48 6.27 5.87 6.78
CA CYS A 48 6.63 4.55 7.31
C CYS A 48 6.09 4.32 8.73
N VAL A 49 6.11 5.33 9.60
CA VAL A 49 5.53 5.22 10.95
C VAL A 49 4.07 4.78 10.89
N VAL A 50 3.29 5.39 10.01
CA VAL A 50 1.88 5.03 9.85
C VAL A 50 1.71 3.67 9.18
N VAL A 51 2.52 3.35 8.17
CA VAL A 51 2.49 2.03 7.51
C VAL A 51 2.78 0.90 8.48
N LEU A 52 3.73 1.08 9.42
CA LEU A 52 3.99 0.10 10.47
C LEU A 52 2.73 -0.17 11.30
N VAL A 53 2.03 0.88 11.73
CA VAL A 53 0.77 0.77 12.49
C VAL A 53 -0.32 0.10 11.64
N GLN A 54 -0.51 0.53 10.40
CA GLN A 54 -1.52 -0.03 9.50
C GLN A 54 -1.26 -1.51 9.22
N THR A 55 0.00 -1.89 8.95
CA THR A 55 0.37 -3.30 8.72
C THR A 55 0.17 -4.15 9.96
N TYR A 56 0.51 -3.62 11.14
CA TYR A 56 0.26 -4.31 12.40
C TYR A 56 -1.24 -4.53 12.64
N LEU A 57 -2.07 -3.50 12.47
CA LEU A 57 -3.52 -3.61 12.57
C LEU A 57 -4.08 -4.62 11.56
N ALA A 58 -3.59 -4.61 10.33
CA ALA A 58 -3.96 -5.57 9.29
C ALA A 58 -3.63 -7.01 9.69
N ALA A 59 -2.43 -7.24 10.25
CA ALA A 59 -2.01 -8.57 10.70
C ALA A 59 -2.83 -9.07 11.91
N ILE A 60 -3.16 -8.20 12.85
CA ILE A 60 -4.06 -8.53 13.97
C ILE A 60 -5.47 -8.87 13.48
N PHE A 61 -5.98 -8.08 12.54
CA PHE A 61 -7.27 -8.35 11.91
C PHE A 61 -7.26 -9.68 11.13
N ALA A 62 -6.20 -9.94 10.37
CA ALA A 62 -6.00 -11.22 9.68
C ALA A 62 -5.95 -12.41 10.66
N ARG A 63 -5.26 -12.25 11.80
CA ARG A 63 -5.24 -13.25 12.88
C ARG A 63 -6.64 -13.51 13.44
N TYR A 64 -7.44 -12.46 13.62
CA TYR A 64 -8.82 -12.59 14.07
C TYR A 64 -9.66 -13.38 13.05
N LEU A 65 -9.59 -13.01 11.77
CA LEU A 65 -10.30 -13.69 10.69
C LEU A 65 -9.89 -15.17 10.56
N ASN A 66 -8.62 -15.48 10.73
CA ASN A 66 -8.11 -16.85 10.67
C ASN A 66 -8.71 -17.76 11.77
N LYS A 67 -9.18 -17.16 12.88
CA LYS A 67 -9.87 -17.87 13.96
C LYS A 67 -11.39 -17.92 13.81
N HIS A 68 -11.95 -17.13 12.90
CA HIS A 68 -13.38 -16.97 12.66
C HIS A 68 -13.70 -17.13 11.17
N PRO A 69 -13.64 -18.38 10.65
CA PRO A 69 -13.86 -18.63 9.22
C PRO A 69 -15.25 -18.19 8.74
N GLU A 70 -16.26 -18.20 9.62
CA GLU A 70 -17.59 -17.68 9.35
C GLU A 70 -17.62 -16.18 8.99
N ALA A 71 -16.73 -15.39 9.59
CA ALA A 71 -16.59 -13.98 9.27
C ALA A 71 -15.96 -13.74 7.89
N ILE A 72 -15.14 -14.69 7.41
CA ILE A 72 -14.47 -14.58 6.11
C ILE A 72 -15.50 -14.59 4.97
N SER A 73 -16.54 -15.42 5.04
CA SER A 73 -17.60 -15.49 4.02
C SER A 73 -18.32 -14.15 3.85
N VAL A 74 -18.74 -13.54 4.96
CA VAL A 74 -19.38 -12.21 4.94
C VAL A 74 -18.45 -11.13 4.39
N LEU A 75 -17.21 -11.11 4.87
CA LEU A 75 -16.22 -10.12 4.43
C LEU A 75 -15.85 -10.28 2.95
N ARG A 76 -15.83 -11.51 2.43
CA ARG A 76 -15.59 -11.81 1.03
C ARG A 76 -16.68 -11.18 0.15
N GLY A 77 -17.96 -11.30 0.55
CA GLY A 77 -19.09 -10.66 -0.14
C GLY A 77 -18.97 -9.13 -0.12
N VAL A 78 -18.66 -8.52 1.02
CA VAL A 78 -18.45 -7.08 1.15
C VAL A 78 -17.26 -6.61 0.31
N ALA A 79 -16.12 -7.32 0.38
CA ALA A 79 -14.94 -7.00 -0.42
C ALA A 79 -15.22 -7.08 -1.93
N PHE A 80 -15.97 -8.08 -2.37
CA PHE A 80 -16.38 -8.21 -3.77
C PHE A 80 -17.14 -6.97 -4.27
N VAL A 81 -18.12 -6.51 -3.50
CA VAL A 81 -18.87 -5.29 -3.86
C VAL A 81 -17.96 -4.06 -3.90
N ILE A 82 -17.07 -3.90 -2.90
CA ILE A 82 -16.11 -2.78 -2.85
C ILE A 82 -15.17 -2.81 -4.07
N PHE A 83 -14.60 -3.98 -4.40
CA PHE A 83 -13.70 -4.10 -5.55
C PHE A 83 -14.38 -3.82 -6.88
N ILE A 84 -15.63 -4.23 -7.06
CA ILE A 84 -16.43 -3.86 -8.24
C ILE A 84 -16.59 -2.34 -8.31
N LEU A 85 -16.99 -1.68 -7.23
CA LEU A 85 -17.17 -0.24 -7.20
C LEU A 85 -15.88 0.51 -7.52
N ILE A 86 -14.74 0.07 -6.95
CA ILE A 86 -13.42 0.63 -7.24
C ILE A 86 -13.06 0.41 -8.71
N THR A 87 -13.29 -0.79 -9.25
CA THR A 87 -13.01 -1.12 -10.65
C THR A 87 -13.80 -0.21 -11.59
N VAL A 88 -15.11 -0.10 -11.39
CA VAL A 88 -15.98 0.78 -12.18
C VAL A 88 -15.53 2.24 -12.08
N TYR A 89 -15.21 2.70 -10.86
CA TYR A 89 -14.73 4.07 -10.67
C TYR A 89 -13.45 4.35 -11.47
N PHE A 90 -12.42 3.51 -11.34
CA PHE A 90 -11.13 3.74 -11.97
C PHE A 90 -11.12 3.50 -13.48
N LEU A 91 -11.92 2.57 -14.00
CA LEU A 91 -11.99 2.30 -15.43
C LEU A 91 -12.86 3.31 -16.19
N PHE A 92 -13.98 3.76 -15.57
CA PHE A 92 -15.01 4.51 -16.30
C PHE A 92 -15.22 5.94 -15.80
N ILE A 93 -14.96 6.23 -14.51
CA ILE A 93 -15.30 7.52 -13.88
C ILE A 93 -14.07 8.37 -13.60
N ALA A 94 -12.96 7.76 -13.19
CA ALA A 94 -11.77 8.48 -12.77
C ALA A 94 -11.17 9.30 -13.92
N LYS A 95 -11.29 10.63 -13.80
CA LYS A 95 -10.74 11.57 -14.78
C LYS A 95 -9.22 11.58 -14.72
N SER A 96 -8.57 11.62 -15.88
CA SER A 96 -7.12 11.72 -16.04
C SER A 96 -6.55 13.13 -15.72
N ALA A 97 -7.22 13.89 -14.87
CA ALA A 97 -6.72 15.20 -14.47
C ALA A 97 -5.53 15.01 -13.49
N PRO A 98 -4.38 15.61 -13.76
CA PRO A 98 -3.30 15.61 -12.79
C PRO A 98 -3.81 16.24 -11.50
N PRO A 99 -3.52 15.66 -10.32
CA PRO A 99 -3.91 16.28 -9.08
C PRO A 99 -3.33 17.69 -9.03
N LYS A 100 -4.17 18.72 -8.95
CA LYS A 100 -3.75 20.07 -8.63
C LYS A 100 -3.22 20.06 -7.20
N GLN A 101 -2.00 19.59 -7.03
CA GLN A 101 -1.30 19.80 -5.79
C GLN A 101 -0.87 21.25 -5.78
N ALA A 102 -1.64 22.08 -5.09
CA ALA A 102 -1.19 23.39 -4.67
C ALA A 102 0.03 23.16 -3.77
N ILE A 103 1.21 23.14 -4.38
CA ILE A 103 2.44 23.11 -3.62
C ILE A 103 2.67 24.55 -3.22
N ASP A 104 2.42 24.81 -1.95
CA ASP A 104 2.77 26.05 -1.30
C ASP A 104 4.21 26.44 -1.71
N PRO A 105 4.45 27.62 -2.29
CA PRO A 105 5.78 28.00 -2.76
C PRO A 105 6.79 28.13 -1.61
N LYS A 106 6.33 28.20 -0.35
CA LYS A 106 7.19 28.29 0.83
C LYS A 106 7.76 26.93 1.21
N VAL A 107 9.08 26.87 1.35
CA VAL A 107 9.79 25.68 1.85
C VAL A 107 9.33 25.37 3.28
N LYS A 108 8.68 24.23 3.48
CA LYS A 108 8.16 23.82 4.78
C LYS A 108 9.26 23.25 5.69
N SER A 109 9.08 23.38 7.00
CA SER A 109 10.01 22.80 7.98
C SER A 109 10.05 21.27 7.88
N LYS A 110 11.13 20.65 8.36
CA LYS A 110 11.26 19.17 8.41
C LYS A 110 10.13 18.55 9.23
N HIS A 111 9.77 19.13 10.39
CA HIS A 111 8.64 18.68 11.20
C HIS A 111 7.33 18.69 10.41
N SER A 112 7.05 19.75 9.68
CA SER A 112 5.85 19.86 8.84
C SER A 112 5.82 18.75 7.78
N ARG A 113 6.97 18.37 7.18
CA ARG A 113 7.04 17.28 6.19
C ARG A 113 6.85 15.91 6.81
N PHE A 114 7.37 15.69 8.02
CA PHE A 114 7.14 14.45 8.77
C PHE A 114 5.64 14.23 9.04
N PHE A 115 4.98 15.23 9.63
CA PHE A 115 3.54 15.14 9.91
C PHE A 115 2.68 15.08 8.64
N GLN A 116 3.11 15.74 7.55
CA GLN A 116 2.44 15.61 6.26
C GLN A 116 2.53 14.15 5.74
N GLY A 117 3.69 13.50 5.87
CA GLY A 117 3.87 12.10 5.52
C GLY A 117 2.94 11.19 6.33
N MET A 118 2.89 11.40 7.64
CA MET A 118 1.98 10.67 8.53
C MET A 118 0.51 10.86 8.11
N LEU A 119 0.08 12.11 7.93
CA LEU A 119 -1.32 12.42 7.60
C LEU A 119 -1.73 11.82 6.26
N MET A 120 -0.90 11.98 5.23
CA MET A 120 -1.18 11.45 3.91
C MET A 120 -1.22 9.91 3.91
N SER A 121 -0.35 9.27 4.70
CA SER A 121 -0.36 7.82 4.87
C SER A 121 -1.59 7.36 5.66
N ALA A 122 -2.01 8.07 6.70
CA ALA A 122 -3.17 7.72 7.51
C ALA A 122 -4.49 7.78 6.70
N ILE A 123 -4.60 8.73 5.78
CA ILE A 123 -5.77 8.82 4.87
C ILE A 123 -5.73 7.72 3.80
N ASN A 124 -4.56 7.20 3.46
CA ASN A 124 -4.42 6.08 2.54
C ASN A 124 -4.76 4.77 3.26
N VAL A 125 -6.00 4.36 3.19
CA VAL A 125 -6.49 3.13 3.85
C VAL A 125 -6.16 1.84 3.08
N PHE A 126 -5.67 1.93 1.84
CA PHE A 126 -5.38 0.77 0.99
C PHE A 126 -4.38 -0.24 1.60
N PRO A 127 -3.33 0.16 2.34
CA PRO A 127 -2.42 -0.80 2.96
C PRO A 127 -3.10 -1.80 3.90
N ILE A 128 -4.18 -1.42 4.60
CA ILE A 128 -4.84 -2.28 5.57
C ILE A 128 -5.45 -3.53 4.91
N PRO A 129 -6.40 -3.43 3.94
CA PRO A 129 -6.96 -4.60 3.28
C PRO A 129 -5.92 -5.38 2.48
N TYR A 130 -4.95 -4.71 1.86
CA TYR A 130 -3.87 -5.37 1.12
C TYR A 130 -3.01 -6.24 2.05
N GLN A 131 -2.52 -5.71 3.15
CA GLN A 131 -1.68 -6.43 4.09
C GLN A 131 -2.46 -7.52 4.84
N ALA A 132 -3.75 -7.31 5.13
CA ALA A 132 -4.60 -8.33 5.70
C ALA A 132 -4.75 -9.53 4.75
N TYR A 133 -5.01 -9.28 3.46
CA TYR A 133 -5.08 -10.32 2.44
C TYR A 133 -3.75 -11.09 2.32
N VAL A 134 -2.62 -10.38 2.22
CA VAL A 134 -1.30 -11.00 2.12
C VAL A 134 -1.00 -11.87 3.33
N THR A 135 -1.23 -11.37 4.55
CA THR A 135 -0.93 -12.12 5.78
C THR A 135 -1.83 -13.33 5.96
N ILE A 136 -3.12 -13.27 5.58
CA ILE A 136 -4.01 -14.44 5.55
C ILE A 136 -3.50 -15.47 4.54
N THR A 137 -3.15 -15.04 3.33
CA THR A 137 -2.65 -15.93 2.28
C THR A 137 -1.35 -16.61 2.71
N LEU A 138 -0.40 -15.86 3.26
CA LEU A 138 0.85 -16.44 3.77
C LEU A 138 0.62 -17.42 4.92
N ALA A 139 -0.36 -17.14 5.77
CA ALA A 139 -0.72 -18.05 6.87
C ALA A 139 -1.38 -19.34 6.34
N SER A 140 -2.26 -19.25 5.33
CA SER A 140 -2.95 -20.41 4.76
C SER A 140 -2.01 -21.40 4.08
N ILE A 141 -0.90 -20.91 3.49
CA ILE A 141 0.15 -21.75 2.87
C ILE A 141 1.27 -22.13 3.85
N GLY A 142 1.13 -21.77 5.15
CA GLY A 142 2.11 -22.14 6.18
C GLY A 142 3.40 -21.28 6.18
N TRP A 143 3.43 -20.15 5.46
CA TRP A 143 4.60 -19.25 5.36
C TRP A 143 4.59 -18.13 6.37
N LEU A 144 3.56 -17.99 7.16
CA LEU A 144 3.44 -17.06 8.29
C LEU A 144 2.66 -17.73 9.41
N SER A 145 3.09 -17.59 10.65
CA SER A 145 2.23 -17.85 11.81
C SER A 145 1.92 -16.52 12.51
N PHE A 146 0.73 -16.44 13.12
CA PHE A 146 0.29 -15.23 13.82
C PHE A 146 0.85 -15.12 15.24
N GLU A 147 2.02 -15.65 15.50
CA GLU A 147 2.76 -15.43 16.73
C GLU A 147 3.28 -13.98 16.78
N PRO A 148 3.32 -13.35 17.96
CA PRO A 148 3.70 -11.94 18.09
C PRO A 148 5.03 -11.60 17.42
N ILE A 149 6.03 -12.46 17.58
CA ILE A 149 7.38 -12.24 17.01
C ILE A 149 7.37 -12.26 15.49
N ASN A 150 6.57 -13.12 14.89
CA ASN A 150 6.43 -13.24 13.44
C ASN A 150 5.66 -12.05 12.86
N ILE A 151 4.61 -11.60 13.55
CA ILE A 151 3.89 -10.37 13.17
C ILE A 151 4.84 -9.17 13.20
N VAL A 152 5.61 -8.99 14.27
CA VAL A 152 6.56 -7.89 14.38
C VAL A 152 7.63 -7.96 13.28
N SER A 153 8.15 -9.16 13.00
CA SER A 153 9.12 -9.37 11.92
C SER A 153 8.55 -8.98 10.56
N TYR A 154 7.32 -9.43 10.24
CA TYR A 154 6.64 -9.08 9.00
C TYR A 154 6.40 -7.56 8.88
N VAL A 155 5.88 -6.94 9.95
CA VAL A 155 5.59 -5.50 10.01
C VAL A 155 6.84 -4.65 9.80
N THR A 156 7.93 -5.01 10.46
CA THR A 156 9.21 -4.30 10.28
C THR A 156 9.77 -4.49 8.88
N GLY A 157 9.62 -5.67 8.29
CA GLY A 157 9.91 -5.92 6.88
C GLY A 157 9.09 -5.03 5.95
N ALA A 158 7.78 -4.95 6.17
CA ALA A 158 6.89 -4.12 5.36
C ALA A 158 7.23 -2.62 5.46
N GLY A 159 7.53 -2.12 6.65
CA GLY A 159 8.02 -0.75 6.83
C GLY A 159 9.33 -0.48 6.09
N THR A 160 10.26 -1.43 6.15
CA THR A 160 11.54 -1.35 5.43
C THR A 160 11.33 -1.34 3.91
N GLY A 161 10.51 -2.24 3.37
CA GLY A 161 10.19 -2.29 1.93
C GLY A 161 9.52 -1.00 1.45
N THR A 162 8.60 -0.44 2.24
CA THR A 162 7.98 0.86 1.96
C THR A 162 9.02 1.98 1.93
N PHE A 163 9.91 2.03 2.93
CA PHE A 163 10.96 3.05 2.97
C PHE A 163 11.91 2.95 1.76
N VAL A 164 12.34 1.73 1.41
CA VAL A 164 13.20 1.48 0.24
C VAL A 164 12.53 1.99 -1.04
N THR A 165 11.25 1.70 -1.24
CA THR A 165 10.51 2.19 -2.42
C THR A 165 10.46 3.72 -2.45
N LEU A 166 10.09 4.37 -1.36
CA LEU A 166 10.03 5.83 -1.29
C LEU A 166 11.41 6.46 -1.51
N TYR A 167 12.45 5.84 -0.96
CA TYR A 167 13.84 6.27 -1.17
C TYR A 167 14.24 6.17 -2.65
N MET A 168 13.88 5.08 -3.33
CA MET A 168 14.10 4.95 -4.77
C MET A 168 13.38 6.06 -5.55
N TYR A 169 12.14 6.38 -5.21
CA TYR A 169 11.40 7.48 -5.84
C TYR A 169 12.07 8.84 -5.61
N ILE A 170 12.63 9.10 -4.43
CA ILE A 170 13.34 10.35 -4.10
C ILE A 170 14.55 10.56 -5.01
N PHE A 171 15.32 9.51 -5.28
CA PHE A 171 16.59 9.63 -6.02
C PHE A 171 16.47 9.36 -7.52
N PHE A 172 15.49 8.57 -7.94
CA PHE A 172 15.37 8.16 -9.35
C PHE A 172 14.18 8.76 -10.09
N PHE A 173 13.40 9.61 -9.42
CA PHE A 173 12.17 10.16 -10.02
C PHE A 173 12.43 10.93 -11.32
N ASP A 174 13.51 11.70 -11.42
CA ASP A 174 13.87 12.43 -12.63
C ASP A 174 14.04 11.51 -13.86
N LYS A 175 14.45 10.25 -13.63
CA LYS A 175 14.61 9.25 -14.68
C LYS A 175 13.31 8.55 -15.07
N ILE A 176 12.28 8.61 -14.21
CA ILE A 176 11.03 7.87 -14.41
C ILE A 176 9.81 8.77 -14.64
N LYS A 177 9.90 10.08 -14.36
CA LYS A 177 8.77 11.02 -14.43
C LYS A 177 8.11 11.09 -15.82
N ASP A 178 8.88 10.90 -16.88
CA ASP A 178 8.43 10.98 -18.27
C ASP A 178 8.03 9.62 -18.86
N LYS A 179 8.08 8.55 -18.05
CA LYS A 179 7.69 7.21 -18.52
C LYS A 179 6.16 7.05 -18.58
N PRO A 180 5.64 6.28 -19.57
CA PRO A 180 4.20 6.06 -19.73
C PRO A 180 3.51 5.53 -18.47
N LEU A 181 4.22 4.77 -17.63
CA LEU A 181 3.70 4.22 -16.37
C LEU A 181 3.34 5.28 -15.31
N THR A 182 3.90 6.50 -15.42
CA THR A 182 3.59 7.61 -14.50
C THR A 182 2.40 8.45 -14.96
N SER A 183 1.83 8.16 -16.13
CA SER A 183 0.63 8.81 -16.62
C SER A 183 -0.59 8.44 -15.73
N GLN A 184 -1.39 9.44 -15.35
CA GLN A 184 -2.61 9.23 -14.56
C GLN A 184 -3.57 8.24 -15.22
N LYS A 185 -3.68 8.26 -16.56
CA LYS A 185 -4.51 7.33 -17.32
C LYS A 185 -4.04 5.89 -17.14
N ASN A 186 -2.74 5.64 -17.26
CA ASN A 186 -2.17 4.30 -17.10
C ASN A 186 -2.27 3.82 -15.65
N MET A 187 -2.15 4.73 -14.67
CA MET A 187 -2.40 4.43 -13.26
C MET A 187 -3.84 4.00 -13.01
N ASN A 188 -4.82 4.72 -13.55
CA ASN A 188 -6.22 4.36 -13.40
C ASN A 188 -6.51 2.99 -14.04
N LEU A 189 -5.97 2.73 -15.24
CA LEU A 189 -6.09 1.43 -15.91
C LEU A 189 -5.43 0.30 -15.10
N LEU A 190 -4.28 0.55 -14.51
CA LEU A 190 -3.56 -0.45 -13.69
C LEU A 190 -4.36 -0.77 -12.41
N ILE A 191 -4.82 0.25 -11.68
CA ILE A 191 -5.63 0.06 -10.48
C ILE A 191 -6.94 -0.65 -10.84
N GLY A 192 -7.67 -0.17 -11.86
CA GLY A 192 -8.92 -0.77 -12.31
C GLY A 192 -8.73 -2.21 -12.82
N GLY A 193 -7.64 -2.49 -13.52
CA GLY A 193 -7.30 -3.84 -13.99
C GLY A 193 -7.00 -4.80 -12.84
N ILE A 194 -6.19 -4.39 -11.87
CA ILE A 194 -5.86 -5.20 -10.68
C ILE A 194 -7.12 -5.46 -9.85
N THR A 195 -7.90 -4.42 -9.55
CA THR A 195 -9.13 -4.57 -8.75
C THR A 195 -10.19 -5.39 -9.49
N GLY A 196 -10.28 -5.28 -10.81
CA GLY A 196 -11.13 -6.12 -11.65
C GLY A 196 -10.72 -7.59 -11.61
N LEU A 197 -9.43 -7.88 -11.71
CA LEU A 197 -8.90 -9.24 -11.57
C LEU A 197 -9.23 -9.83 -10.20
N ILE A 198 -9.01 -9.05 -9.13
CA ILE A 198 -9.35 -9.46 -7.76
C ILE A 198 -10.85 -9.73 -7.64
N SER A 199 -11.70 -8.90 -8.24
CA SER A 199 -13.16 -9.09 -8.24
C SER A 199 -13.56 -10.42 -8.89
N VAL A 200 -12.97 -10.74 -10.05
CA VAL A 200 -13.22 -12.01 -10.76
C VAL A 200 -12.78 -13.22 -9.91
N LEU A 201 -11.57 -13.16 -9.35
CA LEU A 201 -11.06 -14.23 -8.48
C LEU A 201 -11.93 -14.40 -7.23
N THR A 202 -12.39 -13.31 -6.63
CA THR A 202 -13.28 -13.32 -5.47
C THR A 202 -14.62 -13.96 -5.82
N LEU A 203 -15.17 -13.63 -6.99
CA LEU A 203 -16.43 -14.24 -7.48
C LEU A 203 -16.29 -15.75 -7.68
N ILE A 204 -15.19 -16.19 -8.30
CA ILE A 204 -14.91 -17.63 -8.49
C ILE A 204 -14.89 -18.35 -7.14
N ASN A 205 -14.18 -17.78 -6.14
CA ASN A 205 -14.13 -18.34 -4.80
C ASN A 205 -15.49 -18.40 -4.10
N ILE A 206 -16.33 -17.36 -4.28
CA ILE A 206 -17.70 -17.36 -3.72
C ILE A 206 -18.53 -18.47 -4.35
N ILE A 207 -18.43 -18.69 -5.67
CA ILE A 207 -19.18 -19.73 -6.39
C ILE A 207 -18.70 -21.14 -6.00
N GLN A 208 -17.41 -21.33 -5.72
CA GLN A 208 -16.86 -22.63 -5.32
C GLN A 208 -17.19 -23.01 -3.87
N ASP A 209 -17.49 -22.02 -3.03
CA ASP A 209 -17.86 -22.24 -1.62
C ASP A 209 -19.39 -22.38 -1.41
N LEU A 210 -20.21 -22.29 -2.51
CA LEU A 210 -21.66 -22.56 -2.54
C LEU A 210 -21.95 -24.01 -2.87
#